data_df065d51f9bd9dfb5d424b2088bfdc80
#
_entry.id   df065d51f9bd9dfb5d424b2088bfdc80
#
_cell.length_a   1.000
_cell.length_b   1.000
_cell.length_c   1.000
_cell.angle_alpha   90.00
_cell.angle_beta   90.00
_cell.angle_gamma   90.00
#
_symmetry.space_group_name_H-M   'P 1'
#
loop_
_entity.id
_entity.type
_entity.pdbx_description
1 polymer ?
#
loop_
_entity_poly.entity_id
_entity_poly.type
_entity_poly.pdbx_seq_one_letter_code
_entity_poly.pdbx_strand_id
1 'polypeptide(L)'
;MKHAISWFEIPTQDLDRAQRCYETIFEFQMIPMEFPGFKMRLFPIDDPMESIGGALVQTEPGFYNPSQTHGPLIYLNGNPDVQLFLDRVEAAGGTVSVPKTKISDEHGYMGIFIDSEGNRIALHCI
;
A
#
# COMPACT_ATOMS: atom_id res chain seq x y z
N MET A 1 9.91 13.40 -18.06
CA MET A 1 9.68 12.37 -17.00
C MET A 1 8.49 11.54 -17.42
N LYS A 2 8.70 10.22 -17.58
CA LYS A 2 7.63 9.31 -17.98
C LYS A 2 6.69 9.02 -16.81
N HIS A 3 7.25 8.82 -15.62
CA HIS A 3 6.50 8.58 -14.39
C HIS A 3 6.92 9.59 -13.34
N ALA A 4 5.96 10.12 -12.61
CA ALA A 4 6.25 11.10 -11.56
C ALA A 4 6.88 10.47 -10.32
N ILE A 5 6.75 9.15 -10.16
CA ILE A 5 7.31 8.41 -9.03
C ILE A 5 8.15 7.25 -9.54
N SER A 6 9.23 6.91 -8.84
CA SER A 6 10.08 5.77 -9.22
C SER A 6 10.02 4.63 -8.19
N TRP A 7 9.71 4.94 -6.94
CA TRP A 7 9.68 3.99 -5.84
C TRP A 7 8.85 4.59 -4.70
N PHE A 8 8.22 3.77 -3.89
CA PHE A 8 7.57 4.24 -2.66
C PHE A 8 7.90 3.31 -1.51
N GLU A 9 7.84 3.86 -0.28
CA GLU A 9 8.00 3.08 0.94
C GLU A 9 6.88 3.40 1.91
N ILE A 10 6.34 2.35 2.53
CA ILE A 10 5.29 2.45 3.52
C ILE A 10 5.89 2.00 4.85
N PRO A 11 5.94 2.87 5.88
CA PRO A 11 6.54 2.51 7.15
C PRO A 11 5.68 1.51 7.92
N THR A 12 6.34 0.65 8.70
CA THR A 12 5.66 -0.34 9.52
C THR A 12 6.24 -0.38 10.92
N GLN A 13 5.42 -0.76 11.90
CA GLN A 13 5.87 -1.06 13.25
C GLN A 13 6.15 -2.55 13.40
N ASP A 14 5.41 -3.39 12.71
CA ASP A 14 5.56 -4.84 12.71
C ASP A 14 5.49 -5.33 11.27
N LEU A 15 6.64 -5.63 10.70
CA LEU A 15 6.75 -5.96 9.28
C LEU A 15 5.99 -7.25 8.92
N ASP A 16 6.01 -8.25 9.79
CA ASP A 16 5.30 -9.50 9.55
C ASP A 16 3.78 -9.27 9.56
N ARG A 17 3.29 -8.46 10.49
CA ARG A 17 1.88 -8.11 10.56
C ARG A 17 1.46 -7.31 9.33
N ALA A 18 2.29 -6.35 8.92
CA ALA A 18 2.04 -5.56 7.72
C ALA A 18 1.99 -6.44 6.47
N GLN A 19 2.92 -7.38 6.35
CA GLN A 19 2.93 -8.33 5.25
C GLN A 19 1.63 -9.13 5.18
N ARG A 20 1.17 -9.66 6.31
CA ARG A 20 -0.09 -10.41 6.35
C ARG A 20 -1.28 -9.53 5.94
N CYS A 21 -1.28 -8.28 6.37
CA CYS A 21 -2.32 -7.32 6.00
C CYS A 21 -2.41 -7.16 4.48
N TYR A 22 -1.29 -6.84 3.85
CA TYR A 22 -1.26 -6.58 2.41
C TYR A 22 -1.48 -7.85 1.58
N GLU A 23 -0.92 -8.97 2.01
CA GLU A 23 -1.15 -10.25 1.32
C GLU A 23 -2.62 -10.68 1.38
N THR A 24 -3.32 -10.35 2.46
CA THR A 24 -4.75 -10.63 2.58
C THR A 24 -5.57 -9.72 1.66
N ILE A 25 -5.25 -8.42 1.63
CA ILE A 25 -6.00 -7.46 0.82
C ILE A 25 -5.81 -7.72 -0.67
N PHE A 26 -4.57 -7.94 -1.10
CA PHE A 26 -4.24 -8.01 -2.53
C PHE A 26 -4.16 -9.43 -3.07
N GLU A 27 -4.14 -10.45 -2.20
CA GLU A 27 -4.03 -11.86 -2.59
C GLU A 27 -2.77 -12.12 -3.42
N PHE A 28 -1.65 -11.55 -3.01
CA PHE A 28 -0.35 -11.76 -3.62
C PHE A 28 0.65 -12.20 -2.56
N GLN A 29 1.89 -12.48 -2.96
CA GLN A 29 3.00 -12.78 -2.05
C GLN A 29 4.04 -11.69 -2.14
N MET A 30 4.42 -11.13 -1.00
CA MET A 30 5.48 -10.13 -0.93
C MET A 30 6.85 -10.79 -0.88
N ILE A 31 7.87 -10.04 -1.30
CA ILE A 31 9.24 -10.54 -1.45
C ILE A 31 10.10 -9.94 -0.34
N PRO A 32 10.69 -10.77 0.54
CA PRO A 32 11.55 -10.24 1.59
C PRO A 32 12.87 -9.72 1.05
N MET A 33 13.36 -8.62 1.62
CA MET A 33 14.66 -8.05 1.30
C MET A 33 15.21 -7.37 2.55
N GLU A 34 16.50 -7.49 2.80
CA GLU A 34 17.17 -6.87 3.93
C GLU A 34 18.43 -6.15 3.50
N PHE A 35 18.62 -4.95 4.07
CA PHE A 35 19.87 -4.20 4.05
C PHE A 35 20.28 -3.91 5.47
N PRO A 36 21.55 -3.55 5.74
CA PRO A 36 21.92 -3.07 7.06
C PRO A 36 21.04 -1.90 7.50
N GLY A 37 20.32 -2.08 8.63
CA GLY A 37 19.40 -1.07 9.17
C GLY A 37 18.01 -1.03 8.55
N PHE A 38 17.73 -1.87 7.53
CA PHE A 38 16.42 -1.88 6.86
C PHE A 38 15.96 -3.31 6.64
N LYS A 39 14.70 -3.57 6.97
CA LYS A 39 14.00 -4.80 6.61
C LYS A 39 12.81 -4.43 5.75
N MET A 40 12.67 -5.09 4.62
CA MET A 40 11.65 -4.76 3.62
C MET A 40 10.84 -5.97 3.19
N ARG A 41 9.63 -5.69 2.73
CA ARG A 41 8.81 -6.62 1.97
C ARG A 41 8.40 -5.91 0.69
N LEU A 42 8.88 -6.40 -0.45
CA LEU A 42 8.64 -5.75 -1.74
C LEU A 42 7.27 -6.13 -2.27
N PHE A 43 6.59 -5.16 -2.87
CA PHE A 43 5.38 -5.41 -3.64
C PHE A 43 5.76 -6.16 -4.92
N PRO A 44 5.04 -7.25 -5.27
CA PRO A 44 5.32 -7.95 -6.52
C PRO A 44 4.88 -7.10 -7.71
N ILE A 45 5.75 -7.00 -8.71
CA ILE A 45 5.48 -6.28 -9.96
C ILE A 45 5.90 -7.16 -11.13
N ASP A 46 5.32 -6.91 -12.30
CA ASP A 46 5.57 -7.77 -13.47
C ASP A 46 6.99 -7.61 -14.02
N ASP A 47 7.30 -6.43 -14.55
CA ASP A 47 8.61 -6.14 -15.14
C ASP A 47 9.26 -4.98 -14.38
N PRO A 48 10.34 -5.23 -13.63
CA PRO A 48 11.00 -4.17 -12.86
C PRO A 48 11.51 -3.01 -13.70
N MET A 49 11.78 -3.22 -14.99
CA MET A 49 12.25 -2.18 -15.89
C MET A 49 11.13 -1.26 -16.36
N GLU A 50 9.89 -1.78 -16.44
CA GLU A 50 8.75 -1.05 -16.97
C GLU A 50 7.73 -0.68 -15.90
N SER A 51 7.81 -1.28 -14.72
CA SER A 51 6.84 -1.10 -13.64
C SER A 51 7.43 -0.31 -12.49
N ILE A 52 6.57 0.34 -11.71
CA ILE A 52 6.99 1.06 -10.51
C ILE A 52 6.66 0.19 -9.30
N GLY A 53 7.67 -0.14 -8.52
CA GLY A 53 7.53 -0.92 -7.32
C GLY A 53 7.64 -0.09 -6.05
N GLY A 54 7.52 -0.77 -4.93
CA GLY A 54 7.67 -0.18 -3.62
C GLY A 54 7.77 -1.26 -2.55
N ALA A 55 7.83 -0.86 -1.31
CA ALA A 55 8.04 -1.77 -0.20
C ALA A 55 7.32 -1.34 1.07
N LEU A 56 6.97 -2.33 1.89
CA LEU A 56 6.78 -2.13 3.32
C LEU A 56 8.14 -2.12 3.97
N VAL A 57 8.40 -1.20 4.90
CA VAL A 57 9.73 -1.00 5.46
C VAL A 57 9.66 -0.90 6.98
N GLN A 58 10.54 -1.63 7.65
CA GLN A 58 10.77 -1.48 9.07
C GLN A 58 12.19 -0.94 9.25
N THR A 59 12.29 0.25 9.83
CA THR A 59 13.55 0.93 10.08
C THR A 59 13.78 1.08 11.57
N GLU A 60 14.88 1.72 11.94
CA GLU A 60 15.11 2.12 13.32
C GLU A 60 14.02 3.09 13.78
N PRO A 61 13.62 3.01 15.07
CA PRO A 61 12.63 3.94 15.61
C PRO A 61 13.00 5.39 15.36
N GLY A 62 12.02 6.19 14.92
CA GLY A 62 12.20 7.62 14.70
C GLY A 62 12.67 8.02 13.31
N PHE A 63 13.02 7.07 12.44
CA PHE A 63 13.40 7.41 11.07
C PHE A 63 12.19 7.92 10.29
N TYR A 64 11.12 7.14 10.20
CA TYR A 64 9.81 7.58 9.76
C TYR A 64 8.75 6.58 10.27
N ASN A 65 7.55 7.07 10.53
CA ASN A 65 6.54 6.31 11.25
C ASN A 65 5.21 6.27 10.50
N PRO A 66 4.40 5.20 10.72
CA PRO A 66 3.03 5.16 10.22
C PRO A 66 2.22 6.33 10.77
N SER A 67 1.29 6.84 9.94
CA SER A 67 0.35 7.88 10.36
C SER A 67 -0.92 7.81 9.54
N GLN A 68 -2.06 8.07 10.21
CA GLN A 68 -3.37 8.18 9.56
C GLN A 68 -3.63 9.59 9.03
N THR A 69 -2.86 10.57 9.47
CA THR A 69 -3.17 11.99 9.26
C THR A 69 -2.03 12.79 8.64
N HIS A 70 -0.81 12.27 8.66
CA HIS A 70 0.38 12.97 8.19
C HIS A 70 1.09 12.17 7.12
N GLY A 71 1.84 12.86 6.27
CA GLY A 71 2.58 12.26 5.17
C GLY A 71 1.77 12.23 3.88
N PRO A 72 2.41 11.82 2.78
CA PRO A 72 1.74 11.71 1.48
C PRO A 72 0.62 10.66 1.49
N LEU A 73 -0.34 10.83 0.60
CA LEU A 73 -1.35 9.80 0.34
C LEU A 73 -0.90 9.01 -0.90
N ILE A 74 -0.58 7.74 -0.70
CA ILE A 74 -0.13 6.86 -1.77
C ILE A 74 -1.36 6.12 -2.30
N TYR A 75 -1.53 6.15 -3.63
CA TYR A 75 -2.58 5.40 -4.31
C TYR A 75 -2.00 4.12 -4.87
N LEU A 76 -2.44 2.98 -4.35
CA LEU A 76 -2.08 1.68 -4.86
C LEU A 76 -3.05 1.27 -5.97
N ASN A 77 -2.58 0.43 -6.89
CA ASN A 77 -3.38 -0.05 -8.00
C ASN A 77 -4.51 -0.94 -7.49
N GLY A 78 -5.73 -0.46 -7.62
CA GLY A 78 -6.96 -1.17 -7.24
C GLY A 78 -7.74 -1.71 -8.41
N ASN A 79 -7.13 -1.81 -9.60
CA ASN A 79 -7.78 -2.44 -10.74
C ASN A 79 -7.97 -3.94 -10.53
N PRO A 80 -9.03 -4.53 -11.01
CA PRO A 80 -10.08 -3.92 -11.85
C PRO A 80 -11.14 -3.14 -11.07
N ASP A 81 -11.24 -3.33 -9.76
CA ASP A 81 -12.29 -2.70 -8.96
C ASP A 81 -11.81 -2.56 -7.52
N VAL A 82 -11.72 -1.33 -7.03
CA VAL A 82 -11.28 -1.07 -5.65
C VAL A 82 -12.14 -1.78 -4.60
N GLN A 83 -13.40 -2.07 -4.92
CA GLN A 83 -14.29 -2.76 -3.97
C GLN A 83 -13.78 -4.15 -3.60
N LEU A 84 -13.15 -4.86 -4.54
CA LEU A 84 -12.57 -6.18 -4.26
C LEU A 84 -11.56 -6.13 -3.11
N PHE A 85 -10.75 -5.09 -3.10
CA PHE A 85 -9.71 -4.92 -2.08
C PHE A 85 -10.29 -4.36 -0.78
N LEU A 86 -11.19 -3.40 -0.87
CA LEU A 86 -11.84 -2.82 0.30
C LEU A 86 -12.61 -3.87 1.11
N ASP A 87 -13.23 -4.84 0.43
CA ASP A 87 -13.96 -5.92 1.08
C ASP A 87 -13.07 -6.79 1.97
N ARG A 88 -11.75 -6.81 1.75
CA ARG A 88 -10.80 -7.63 2.49
C ARG A 88 -10.08 -6.88 3.61
N VAL A 89 -10.26 -5.57 3.70
CA VAL A 89 -9.50 -4.72 4.61
C VAL A 89 -9.71 -5.11 6.07
N GLU A 90 -10.96 -5.31 6.50
CA GLU A 90 -11.25 -5.62 7.90
C GLU A 90 -10.68 -6.98 8.31
N ALA A 91 -10.82 -7.99 7.47
CA ALA A 91 -10.24 -9.32 7.72
C ALA A 91 -8.69 -9.26 7.77
N ALA A 92 -8.11 -8.28 7.09
CA ALA A 92 -6.65 -8.07 7.04
C ALA A 92 -6.11 -7.30 8.24
N GLY A 93 -6.99 -6.82 9.13
CA GLY A 93 -6.58 -6.05 10.31
C GLY A 93 -6.60 -4.55 10.11
N GLY A 94 -7.19 -4.06 9.03
CA GLY A 94 -7.33 -2.65 8.74
C GLY A 94 -8.76 -2.14 8.92
N THR A 95 -8.99 -0.91 8.49
CA THR A 95 -10.29 -0.25 8.58
C THR A 95 -10.53 0.55 7.31
N VAL A 96 -11.73 0.45 6.73
CA VAL A 96 -12.10 1.28 5.58
C VAL A 96 -12.44 2.68 6.08
N SER A 97 -11.70 3.67 5.60
CA SER A 97 -11.88 5.08 5.96
C SER A 97 -12.77 5.82 4.97
N VAL A 98 -12.61 5.55 3.68
CA VAL A 98 -13.43 6.12 2.62
C VAL A 98 -13.88 4.98 1.71
N PRO A 99 -15.19 4.73 1.59
CA PRO A 99 -15.68 3.65 0.72
C PRO A 99 -15.45 3.98 -0.74
N LYS A 100 -15.71 3.00 -1.61
CA LYS A 100 -15.60 3.20 -3.06
C LYS A 100 -16.37 4.45 -3.46
N THR A 101 -15.67 5.37 -4.09
CA THR A 101 -16.19 6.69 -4.46
C THR A 101 -15.81 6.99 -5.90
N LYS A 102 -16.77 7.40 -6.70
CA LYS A 102 -16.50 7.81 -8.07
C LYS A 102 -15.79 9.15 -8.07
N ILE A 103 -14.66 9.22 -8.78
CA ILE A 103 -13.93 10.47 -8.98
C ILE A 103 -14.57 11.22 -10.15
N SER A 104 -14.62 10.57 -11.31
CA SER A 104 -15.23 11.09 -12.55
C SER A 104 -15.30 9.95 -13.56
N ASP A 105 -15.99 10.17 -14.67
CA ASP A 105 -16.03 9.19 -15.77
C ASP A 105 -14.63 8.94 -16.34
N GLU A 106 -13.80 9.97 -16.34
CA GLU A 106 -12.45 9.91 -16.89
C GLU A 106 -11.45 9.28 -15.92
N HIS A 107 -11.57 9.57 -14.62
CA HIS A 107 -10.57 9.18 -13.62
C HIS A 107 -10.97 7.97 -12.77
N GLY A 108 -12.16 7.43 -12.97
CA GLY A 108 -12.58 6.20 -12.31
C GLY A 108 -12.99 6.36 -10.86
N TYR A 109 -12.51 5.44 -10.00
CA TYR A 109 -12.95 5.29 -8.62
C TYR A 109 -11.77 5.23 -7.66
N MET A 110 -12.03 5.58 -6.42
CA MET A 110 -11.04 5.51 -5.36
C MET A 110 -11.69 5.01 -4.07
N GLY A 111 -10.86 4.63 -3.12
CA GLY A 111 -11.22 4.37 -1.75
C GLY A 111 -10.00 4.55 -0.87
N ILE A 112 -10.18 4.66 0.42
CA ILE A 112 -9.08 4.81 1.38
C ILE A 112 -9.28 3.84 2.53
N PHE A 113 -8.20 3.20 2.94
CA PHE A 113 -8.20 2.36 4.13
C PHE A 113 -7.02 2.72 5.04
N ILE A 114 -7.16 2.35 6.30
CA ILE A 114 -6.08 2.39 7.27
C ILE A 114 -5.56 0.97 7.39
N ASP A 115 -4.27 0.77 7.16
CA ASP A 115 -3.68 -0.57 7.20
C ASP A 115 -3.45 -1.05 8.64
N SER A 116 -2.89 -2.25 8.80
CA SER A 116 -2.64 -2.83 10.12
C SER A 116 -1.64 -2.06 10.96
N GLU A 117 -0.88 -1.17 10.33
CA GLU A 117 0.17 -0.38 10.98
C GLU A 117 -0.27 1.05 11.29
N GLY A 118 -1.47 1.44 10.84
CA GLY A 118 -1.99 2.78 11.05
C GLY A 118 -1.66 3.74 9.91
N ASN A 119 -1.26 3.25 8.74
CA ASN A 119 -1.05 4.09 7.56
C ASN A 119 -2.36 4.33 6.82
N ARG A 120 -2.53 5.56 6.32
CA ARG A 120 -3.62 5.93 5.43
C ARG A 120 -3.19 5.63 4.00
N ILE A 121 -3.88 4.71 3.34
CA ILE A 121 -3.54 4.22 2.00
C ILE A 121 -4.77 4.34 1.11
N ALA A 122 -4.57 4.86 -0.09
CA ALA A 122 -5.64 4.95 -1.08
C ALA A 122 -5.52 3.84 -2.14
N LEU A 123 -6.65 3.51 -2.73
CA LEU A 123 -6.76 2.62 -3.88
C LEU A 123 -7.40 3.37 -5.02
N HIS A 124 -6.99 3.05 -6.25
CA HIS A 124 -7.54 3.66 -7.45
C HIS A 124 -7.76 2.61 -8.52
N CYS A 125 -8.87 2.72 -9.22
CA CYS A 125 -9.16 1.90 -10.41
C CYS A 125 -9.86 2.75 -11.48
N ILE A 126 -9.78 2.29 -12.71
CA ILE A 126 -10.50 2.90 -13.83
C ILE A 126 -11.60 1.99 -14.32
#